data_c47040c653ecadf4ba78014a9f7c1877
#
_entry.id   c47040c653ecadf4ba78014a9f7c1877
#
_cell.length_a   1.000
_cell.length_b   1.000
_cell.length_c   1.000
_cell.angle_alpha   90.00
_cell.angle_beta   90.00
_cell.angle_gamma   90.00
#
_symmetry.space_group_name_H-M   'P 1'
#
loop_
_entity.id
_entity.type
_entity.pdbx_description
1 polymer ?
#
loop_
_entity_poly.entity_id
_entity_poly.type
_entity_poly.pdbx_seq_one_letter_code
_entity_poly.pdbx_strand_id
1 'polypeptide(L)'
;MVVDPAHPPEVIPVLKSHIDSGKINLKAIINTHHHHDHAGGNDGILKQFGKLPVIGGSDKCLSVTKIPKHGETFKIGERINVTALHTPCHTKDSVCYFMEDGDQRAVFTGDTLFIGGCGRFFEGSATQMNHALNEILAKLPDDTKVYPGHEYTKQNVEFCLEVSKSEPIKQLQAFAEKNKQTQGKFTIGDEKLHNVFMRVNDPEIQNATKKTDPVDVMHALREWKNNMPAKPVVQKI
;
A
#
# COMPACT_ATOMS: atom_id res chain seq x y z
N MET A 1 3.33 -16.60 4.69
CA MET A 1 4.31 -15.71 4.07
C MET A 1 4.52 -14.47 4.91
N VAL A 2 5.58 -13.72 4.67
CA VAL A 2 5.82 -12.39 5.22
C VAL A 2 5.89 -11.38 4.07
N VAL A 3 5.32 -10.19 4.27
CA VAL A 3 5.31 -9.10 3.29
C VAL A 3 6.23 -8.00 3.79
N ASP A 4 7.13 -7.53 2.92
CA ASP A 4 8.07 -6.43 3.17
C ASP A 4 8.81 -6.51 4.52
N PRO A 5 9.55 -7.58 4.80
CA PRO A 5 10.20 -7.78 6.10
C PRO A 5 11.50 -6.94 6.24
N ALA A 6 11.39 -5.61 6.20
CA ALA A 6 12.52 -4.68 6.10
C ALA A 6 13.48 -4.73 7.29
N HIS A 7 12.98 -4.98 8.50
CA HIS A 7 13.76 -4.91 9.74
C HIS A 7 13.83 -6.27 10.45
N PRO A 8 14.78 -7.17 10.06
CA PRO A 8 14.89 -8.51 10.63
C PRO A 8 14.96 -8.55 12.16
N PRO A 9 15.64 -7.63 12.88
CA PRO A 9 15.64 -7.64 14.33
C PRO A 9 14.26 -7.52 14.98
N GLU A 10 13.33 -6.83 14.33
CA GLU A 10 11.94 -6.67 14.82
C GLU A 10 11.03 -7.80 14.30
N VAL A 11 11.23 -8.23 13.06
CA VAL A 11 10.37 -9.21 12.38
C VAL A 11 10.65 -10.64 12.85
N ILE A 12 11.93 -11.02 13.03
CA ILE A 12 12.33 -12.40 13.37
C ILE A 12 11.71 -12.87 14.68
N PRO A 13 11.72 -12.10 15.80
CA PRO A 13 11.13 -12.57 17.06
C PRO A 13 9.63 -12.86 16.92
N VAL A 14 8.90 -12.03 16.18
CA VAL A 14 7.46 -12.21 15.92
C VAL A 14 7.21 -13.46 15.10
N LEU A 15 7.94 -13.64 13.99
CA LEU A 15 7.83 -14.84 13.14
C LEU A 15 8.15 -16.10 13.92
N LYS A 16 9.25 -16.12 14.71
CA LYS A 16 9.60 -17.27 15.55
C LYS A 16 8.49 -17.63 16.54
N SER A 17 7.96 -16.65 17.27
CA SER A 17 6.87 -16.89 18.24
C SER A 17 5.66 -17.55 17.57
N HIS A 18 5.30 -17.12 16.35
CA HIS A 18 4.17 -17.72 15.65
C HIS A 18 4.49 -19.09 15.03
N ILE A 19 5.71 -19.32 14.57
CA ILE A 19 6.15 -20.61 14.03
C ILE A 19 6.24 -21.63 15.18
N ASP A 20 6.90 -21.29 16.28
CA ASP A 20 7.10 -22.18 17.43
C ASP A 20 5.77 -22.56 18.11
N SER A 21 4.79 -21.67 18.09
CA SER A 21 3.42 -21.95 18.57
C SER A 21 2.56 -22.72 17.57
N GLY A 22 3.09 -23.07 16.39
CA GLY A 22 2.36 -23.79 15.32
C GLY A 22 1.28 -22.96 14.62
N LYS A 23 1.21 -21.66 14.88
CA LYS A 23 0.19 -20.77 14.27
C LYS A 23 0.43 -20.50 12.80
N ILE A 24 1.70 -20.45 12.38
CA ILE A 24 2.07 -20.20 10.99
C ILE A 24 3.16 -21.18 10.50
N ASN A 25 3.17 -21.39 9.19
CA ASN A 25 4.25 -22.05 8.49
C ASN A 25 4.76 -21.08 7.42
N LEU A 26 5.95 -20.50 7.65
CA LEU A 26 6.52 -19.51 6.73
C LEU A 26 6.94 -20.18 5.42
N LYS A 27 6.35 -19.78 4.29
CA LYS A 27 6.55 -20.39 2.98
C LYS A 27 7.19 -19.48 1.95
N ALA A 28 7.14 -18.16 2.13
CA ALA A 28 7.68 -17.20 1.17
C ALA A 28 7.88 -15.83 1.80
N ILE A 29 8.75 -15.04 1.18
CA ILE A 29 8.84 -13.60 1.32
C ILE A 29 8.18 -12.97 0.09
N ILE A 30 7.42 -11.89 0.28
CA ILE A 30 6.86 -11.09 -0.80
C ILE A 30 7.27 -9.64 -0.59
N ASN A 31 7.77 -8.98 -1.66
CA ASN A 31 8.09 -7.56 -1.64
C ASN A 31 7.17 -6.80 -2.60
N THR A 32 6.61 -5.71 -2.11
CA THR A 32 5.80 -4.80 -2.92
C THR A 32 6.66 -4.01 -3.88
N HIS A 33 7.89 -3.64 -3.49
CA HIS A 33 8.89 -2.98 -4.32
C HIS A 33 10.30 -3.06 -3.68
N HIS A 34 11.31 -2.58 -4.42
CA HIS A 34 12.72 -2.81 -4.06
C HIS A 34 13.29 -1.88 -2.98
N HIS A 35 12.58 -0.84 -2.53
CA HIS A 35 13.14 0.08 -1.54
C HIS A 35 13.60 -0.66 -0.28
N HIS A 36 14.64 -0.13 0.36
CA HIS A 36 15.33 -0.81 1.47
C HIS A 36 14.41 -1.03 2.69
N ASP A 37 13.51 -0.09 2.94
CA ASP A 37 12.49 -0.16 3.99
C ASP A 37 11.32 -1.11 3.68
N HIS A 38 11.41 -1.89 2.58
CA HIS A 38 10.52 -2.99 2.19
C HIS A 38 11.29 -4.28 1.95
N ALA A 39 12.28 -4.28 1.06
CA ALA A 39 13.04 -5.46 0.65
C ALA A 39 14.38 -5.65 1.39
N GLY A 40 14.85 -4.65 2.15
CA GLY A 40 16.19 -4.66 2.74
C GLY A 40 16.44 -5.75 3.78
N GLY A 41 15.39 -6.34 4.33
CA GLY A 41 15.50 -7.39 5.34
C GLY A 41 15.50 -8.82 4.78
N ASN A 42 15.30 -9.03 3.47
CA ASN A 42 15.15 -10.36 2.88
C ASN A 42 16.28 -11.32 3.27
N ASP A 43 17.53 -10.89 3.12
CA ASP A 43 18.71 -11.73 3.43
C ASP A 43 18.76 -12.12 4.92
N GLY A 44 18.36 -11.22 5.81
CA GLY A 44 18.27 -11.49 7.24
C GLY A 44 17.21 -12.56 7.56
N ILE A 45 16.06 -12.49 6.91
CA ILE A 45 15.01 -13.50 7.03
C ILE A 45 15.48 -14.85 6.48
N LEU A 46 16.10 -14.87 5.29
CA LEU A 46 16.65 -16.09 4.68
C LEU A 46 17.75 -16.71 5.53
N LYS A 47 18.63 -15.91 6.12
CA LYS A 47 19.66 -16.40 7.05
C LYS A 47 19.07 -17.10 8.27
N GLN A 48 17.92 -16.60 8.77
CA GLN A 48 17.27 -17.13 9.98
C GLN A 48 16.42 -18.38 9.71
N PHE A 49 15.63 -18.35 8.62
CA PHE A 49 14.59 -19.36 8.37
C PHE A 49 14.92 -20.29 7.19
N GLY A 50 16.11 -20.14 6.57
CA GLY A 50 16.56 -20.97 5.46
C GLY A 50 16.06 -20.49 4.10
N LYS A 51 16.21 -21.33 3.08
CA LYS A 51 15.83 -21.02 1.70
C LYS A 51 14.32 -20.92 1.56
N LEU A 52 13.83 -19.73 1.28
CA LEU A 52 12.43 -19.45 0.95
C LEU A 52 12.36 -18.78 -0.42
N PRO A 53 11.29 -19.00 -1.19
CA PRO A 53 11.02 -18.16 -2.34
C PRO A 53 10.89 -16.70 -1.94
N VAL A 54 11.52 -15.81 -2.71
CA VAL A 54 11.37 -14.35 -2.59
C VAL A 54 10.69 -13.87 -3.87
N ILE A 55 9.49 -13.29 -3.71
CA ILE A 55 8.64 -12.83 -4.80
C ILE A 55 8.68 -11.30 -4.77
N GLY A 56 9.02 -10.66 -5.89
CA GLY A 56 9.12 -9.20 -5.99
C GLY A 56 8.93 -8.72 -7.42
N GLY A 57 8.83 -7.41 -7.62
CA GLY A 57 8.50 -6.80 -8.92
C GLY A 57 9.66 -6.71 -9.89
N SER A 58 10.91 -6.85 -9.42
CA SER A 58 12.12 -6.82 -10.26
C SER A 58 13.31 -7.50 -9.60
N ASP A 59 14.39 -7.61 -10.33
CA ASP A 59 15.70 -8.09 -9.87
C ASP A 59 16.39 -7.14 -8.87
N LYS A 60 15.86 -5.92 -8.69
CA LYS A 60 16.31 -4.99 -7.65
C LYS A 60 15.90 -5.43 -6.23
N CYS A 61 14.85 -6.24 -6.08
CA CYS A 61 14.50 -6.81 -4.78
C CYS A 61 15.58 -7.80 -4.34
N LEU A 62 16.14 -7.61 -3.14
CA LEU A 62 17.21 -8.47 -2.61
C LEU A 62 16.79 -9.95 -2.60
N SER A 63 17.65 -10.80 -3.15
CA SER A 63 17.46 -12.26 -3.20
C SER A 63 16.17 -12.73 -3.88
N VAL A 64 15.59 -11.92 -4.78
CA VAL A 64 14.39 -12.29 -5.53
C VAL A 64 14.62 -13.59 -6.32
N THR A 65 13.65 -14.50 -6.25
CA THR A 65 13.66 -15.77 -6.96
C THR A 65 12.52 -15.92 -7.95
N LYS A 66 11.48 -15.07 -7.82
CA LYS A 66 10.32 -15.04 -8.70
C LYS A 66 9.85 -13.62 -8.93
N ILE A 67 9.66 -13.25 -10.20
CA ILE A 67 9.08 -11.99 -10.64
C ILE A 67 7.77 -12.32 -11.35
N PRO A 68 6.60 -12.11 -10.71
CA PRO A 68 5.31 -12.42 -11.33
C PRO A 68 4.99 -11.42 -12.44
N LYS A 69 4.24 -11.84 -13.46
CA LYS A 69 3.67 -10.93 -14.45
C LYS A 69 2.42 -10.22 -13.88
N HIS A 70 2.05 -9.09 -14.49
CA HIS A 70 0.77 -8.46 -14.16
C HIS A 70 -0.40 -9.43 -14.37
N GLY A 71 -1.27 -9.55 -13.38
CA GLY A 71 -2.40 -10.47 -13.38
C GLY A 71 -2.01 -11.94 -13.13
N GLU A 72 -0.74 -12.26 -12.93
CA GLU A 72 -0.33 -13.63 -12.60
C GLU A 72 -0.89 -14.02 -11.23
N THR A 73 -1.47 -15.22 -11.18
CA THR A 73 -2.03 -15.81 -9.96
C THR A 73 -1.18 -16.95 -9.46
N PHE A 74 -1.07 -17.07 -8.15
CA PHE A 74 -0.43 -18.20 -7.47
C PHE A 74 -1.07 -18.45 -6.12
N LYS A 75 -0.83 -19.61 -5.52
CA LYS A 75 -1.37 -19.97 -4.21
C LYS A 75 -0.32 -19.88 -3.11
N ILE A 76 -0.80 -19.49 -1.92
CA ILE A 76 -0.05 -19.60 -0.68
C ILE A 76 -0.78 -20.60 0.20
N GLY A 77 -0.07 -21.69 0.54
CA GLY A 77 -0.73 -22.85 1.13
C GLY A 77 -1.76 -23.44 0.18
N GLU A 78 -2.88 -23.93 0.72
CA GLU A 78 -3.92 -24.59 -0.07
C GLU A 78 -5.04 -23.65 -0.51
N ARG A 79 -5.29 -22.59 0.25
CA ARG A 79 -6.53 -21.80 0.17
C ARG A 79 -6.34 -20.38 -0.35
N ILE A 80 -5.25 -19.70 0.00
CA ILE A 80 -5.07 -18.29 -0.34
C ILE A 80 -4.65 -18.14 -1.80
N ASN A 81 -5.50 -17.53 -2.60
CA ASN A 81 -5.16 -17.11 -3.96
C ASN A 81 -4.51 -15.72 -3.91
N VAL A 82 -3.42 -15.54 -4.62
CA VAL A 82 -2.73 -14.25 -4.74
C VAL A 82 -2.70 -13.85 -6.20
N THR A 83 -3.09 -12.62 -6.49
CA THR A 83 -2.95 -11.99 -7.80
C THR A 83 -1.95 -10.85 -7.71
N ALA A 84 -0.91 -10.90 -8.55
CA ALA A 84 0.09 -9.83 -8.65
C ALA A 84 -0.42 -8.73 -9.58
N LEU A 85 -0.60 -7.53 -9.06
CA LEU A 85 -1.07 -6.35 -9.79
C LEU A 85 0.09 -5.36 -9.92
N HIS A 86 0.70 -5.26 -11.10
CA HIS A 86 1.76 -4.27 -11.33
C HIS A 86 1.17 -2.86 -11.32
N THR A 87 1.76 -2.01 -10.50
CA THR A 87 1.33 -0.61 -10.28
C THR A 87 2.54 0.33 -10.34
N PRO A 88 3.28 0.36 -11.46
CA PRO A 88 4.50 1.16 -11.58
C PRO A 88 4.19 2.65 -11.46
N CYS A 89 4.79 3.32 -10.48
CA CYS A 89 4.78 4.78 -10.31
C CYS A 89 5.71 5.20 -9.17
N HIS A 90 5.42 4.78 -7.93
CA HIS A 90 6.32 5.05 -6.80
C HIS A 90 7.71 4.50 -7.10
N THR A 91 7.77 3.24 -7.50
CA THR A 91 8.89 2.65 -8.23
C THR A 91 8.38 1.96 -9.50
N LYS A 92 9.27 1.68 -10.45
CA LYS A 92 8.92 0.96 -11.69
C LYS A 92 8.52 -0.49 -11.42
N ASP A 93 9.02 -1.07 -10.33
CA ASP A 93 8.77 -2.44 -9.92
C ASP A 93 7.68 -2.60 -8.86
N SER A 94 6.91 -1.55 -8.58
CA SER A 94 5.80 -1.62 -7.63
C SER A 94 4.75 -2.65 -8.04
N VAL A 95 4.43 -3.56 -7.11
CA VAL A 95 3.39 -4.60 -7.26
C VAL A 95 2.48 -4.58 -6.04
N CYS A 96 1.18 -4.46 -6.27
CA CYS A 96 0.18 -4.72 -5.25
C CYS A 96 -0.22 -6.20 -5.29
N TYR A 97 -0.32 -6.84 -4.13
CA TYR A 97 -0.72 -8.25 -4.04
C TYR A 97 -2.13 -8.37 -3.49
N PHE A 98 -3.06 -8.72 -4.36
CA PHE A 98 -4.45 -8.98 -3.98
C PHE A 98 -4.58 -10.44 -3.54
N MET A 99 -5.16 -10.67 -2.38
CA MET A 99 -5.28 -11.98 -1.74
C MET A 99 -6.71 -12.30 -1.37
N GLU A 100 -7.11 -13.54 -1.66
CA GLU A 100 -8.45 -14.05 -1.39
C GLU A 100 -8.40 -15.41 -0.69
N ASP A 101 -9.19 -15.57 0.37
CA ASP A 101 -9.48 -16.84 1.03
C ASP A 101 -10.97 -16.91 1.35
N GLY A 102 -11.75 -17.55 0.50
CA GLY A 102 -13.21 -17.54 0.58
C GLY A 102 -13.75 -16.11 0.46
N ASP A 103 -14.49 -15.65 1.47
CA ASP A 103 -15.06 -14.30 1.51
C ASP A 103 -14.09 -13.25 2.09
N GLN A 104 -12.90 -13.65 2.51
CA GLN A 104 -11.90 -12.71 3.03
C GLN A 104 -11.02 -12.18 1.91
N ARG A 105 -10.90 -10.85 1.84
CA ARG A 105 -10.10 -10.15 0.82
C ARG A 105 -9.17 -9.14 1.46
N ALA A 106 -7.94 -9.11 0.95
CA ALA A 106 -6.93 -8.15 1.36
C ALA A 106 -6.06 -7.75 0.17
N VAL A 107 -5.59 -6.52 0.14
CA VAL A 107 -4.58 -6.07 -0.82
C VAL A 107 -3.42 -5.40 -0.08
N PHE A 108 -2.20 -5.89 -0.35
CA PHE A 108 -0.95 -5.32 0.13
C PHE A 108 -0.44 -4.37 -0.93
N THR A 109 -0.50 -3.08 -0.65
CA THR A 109 -0.34 -2.02 -1.66
C THR A 109 1.04 -1.37 -1.65
N GLY A 110 1.90 -1.72 -0.68
CA GLY A 110 3.18 -1.04 -0.51
C GLY A 110 2.99 0.48 -0.52
N ASP A 111 3.80 1.15 -1.33
CA ASP A 111 3.78 2.60 -1.47
C ASP A 111 2.99 3.09 -2.69
N THR A 112 2.07 2.28 -3.21
CA THR A 112 1.12 2.72 -4.25
C THR A 112 -0.09 3.40 -3.63
N LEU A 113 -0.88 2.69 -2.82
CA LEU A 113 -2.04 3.21 -2.12
C LEU A 113 -1.80 3.20 -0.61
N PHE A 114 -2.00 4.36 0.03
CA PHE A 114 -2.06 4.50 1.49
C PHE A 114 -3.49 4.79 1.93
N ILE A 115 -3.80 4.55 3.19
CA ILE A 115 -5.08 4.98 3.75
C ILE A 115 -5.18 6.52 3.63
N GLY A 116 -6.16 6.98 2.84
CA GLY A 116 -6.37 8.39 2.53
C GLY A 116 -5.27 9.04 1.68
N GLY A 117 -4.47 8.28 0.94
CA GLY A 117 -3.37 8.86 0.16
C GLY A 117 -2.75 7.92 -0.87
N CYS A 118 -1.66 8.38 -1.48
CA CYS A 118 -0.82 7.59 -2.37
C CYS A 118 0.66 7.93 -2.19
N GLY A 119 1.54 7.08 -2.72
CA GLY A 119 2.98 7.29 -2.73
C GLY A 119 3.43 8.45 -3.61
N ARG A 120 4.66 8.93 -3.40
CA ARG A 120 5.30 9.88 -4.30
C ARG A 120 5.63 9.20 -5.63
N PHE A 121 5.61 9.99 -6.72
CA PHE A 121 5.94 9.50 -8.06
C PHE A 121 7.45 9.60 -8.30
N PHE A 122 8.25 8.75 -7.63
CA PHE A 122 9.70 8.82 -7.75
C PHE A 122 10.20 8.35 -9.12
N GLU A 123 9.60 7.28 -9.65
CA GLU A 123 10.03 6.68 -10.92
C GLU A 123 8.92 6.69 -11.98
N GLY A 124 7.79 7.36 -11.71
CA GLY A 124 6.63 7.36 -12.59
C GLY A 124 5.95 8.71 -12.74
N SER A 125 4.71 8.70 -13.21
CA SER A 125 3.92 9.87 -13.58
C SER A 125 2.51 9.83 -13.00
N ALA A 126 1.80 10.97 -13.06
CA ALA A 126 0.38 11.06 -12.68
C ALA A 126 -0.50 10.09 -13.49
N THR A 127 -0.20 9.88 -14.77
CA THR A 127 -0.90 8.90 -15.61
C THR A 127 -0.78 7.48 -15.02
N GLN A 128 0.42 7.09 -14.61
CA GLN A 128 0.65 5.76 -14.02
C GLN A 128 -0.02 5.62 -12.66
N MET A 129 0.03 6.64 -11.78
CA MET A 129 -0.65 6.56 -10.50
C MET A 129 -2.17 6.56 -10.67
N ASN A 130 -2.71 7.38 -11.57
CA ASN A 130 -4.14 7.35 -11.89
C ASN A 130 -4.57 5.97 -12.39
N HIS A 131 -3.80 5.36 -13.28
CA HIS A 131 -4.05 4.00 -13.75
C HIS A 131 -4.00 2.99 -12.60
N ALA A 132 -2.97 3.05 -11.73
CA ALA A 132 -2.83 2.14 -10.59
C ALA A 132 -4.01 2.24 -9.62
N LEU A 133 -4.39 3.46 -9.22
CA LEU A 133 -5.44 3.66 -8.21
C LEU A 133 -6.84 3.49 -8.79
N ASN A 134 -7.13 4.13 -9.93
CA ASN A 134 -8.49 4.30 -10.42
C ASN A 134 -8.91 3.27 -11.48
N GLU A 135 -7.94 2.58 -12.12
CA GLU A 135 -8.24 1.57 -13.14
C GLU A 135 -7.84 0.15 -12.73
N ILE A 136 -6.90 -0.01 -11.78
CA ILE A 136 -6.52 -1.32 -11.25
C ILE A 136 -7.14 -1.53 -9.86
N LEU A 137 -6.72 -0.76 -8.85
CA LEU A 137 -7.12 -1.01 -7.46
C LEU A 137 -8.60 -0.70 -7.20
N ALA A 138 -9.16 0.33 -7.82
CA ALA A 138 -10.58 0.66 -7.68
C ALA A 138 -11.53 -0.40 -8.27
N LYS A 139 -11.04 -1.33 -9.09
CA LYS A 139 -11.83 -2.46 -9.62
C LYS A 139 -11.87 -3.67 -8.69
N LEU A 140 -11.05 -3.69 -7.64
CA LEU A 140 -11.14 -4.74 -6.63
C LEU A 140 -12.48 -4.64 -5.88
N PRO A 141 -12.98 -5.76 -5.34
CA PRO A 141 -14.18 -5.75 -4.51
C PRO A 141 -14.10 -4.72 -3.39
N ASP A 142 -15.20 -4.01 -3.14
CA ASP A 142 -15.24 -2.90 -2.17
C ASP A 142 -14.91 -3.33 -0.74
N ASP A 143 -15.15 -4.59 -0.39
CA ASP A 143 -14.83 -5.18 0.92
C ASP A 143 -13.36 -5.58 1.10
N THR A 144 -12.52 -5.36 0.09
CA THR A 144 -11.09 -5.68 0.14
C THR A 144 -10.36 -4.78 1.14
N LYS A 145 -9.78 -5.37 2.18
CA LYS A 145 -9.02 -4.65 3.21
C LYS A 145 -7.68 -4.17 2.66
N VAL A 146 -7.33 -2.91 2.93
CA VAL A 146 -6.10 -2.28 2.45
C VAL A 146 -4.99 -2.37 3.51
N TYR A 147 -3.85 -2.93 3.12
CA TYR A 147 -2.62 -3.02 3.91
C TYR A 147 -1.50 -2.26 3.20
N PRO A 148 -1.31 -0.96 3.49
CA PRO A 148 -0.25 -0.15 2.90
C PRO A 148 1.13 -0.44 3.51
N GLY A 149 2.19 0.04 2.84
CA GLY A 149 3.56 -0.11 3.31
C GLY A 149 3.88 0.68 4.58
N HIS A 150 3.24 1.84 4.76
CA HIS A 150 3.49 2.73 5.88
C HIS A 150 2.19 3.24 6.53
N GLU A 151 2.30 3.66 7.79
CA GLU A 151 1.21 4.26 8.57
C GLU A 151 1.26 5.79 8.46
N TYR A 152 0.86 6.32 7.30
CA TYR A 152 0.85 7.76 7.01
C TYR A 152 -0.54 8.41 7.14
N THR A 153 -1.52 7.70 7.67
CA THR A 153 -2.93 8.11 7.65
C THR A 153 -3.19 9.48 8.26
N LYS A 154 -2.55 9.82 9.38
CA LYS A 154 -2.71 11.15 10.00
C LYS A 154 -2.28 12.28 9.07
N GLN A 155 -1.13 12.14 8.41
CA GLN A 155 -0.64 13.13 7.45
C GLN A 155 -1.48 13.16 6.17
N ASN A 156 -1.97 11.99 5.74
CA ASN A 156 -2.79 11.88 4.55
C ASN A 156 -4.15 12.57 4.75
N VAL A 157 -4.81 12.31 5.88
CA VAL A 157 -6.11 12.91 6.17
C VAL A 157 -6.02 14.43 6.35
N GLU A 158 -4.93 14.95 6.90
CA GLU A 158 -4.67 16.40 6.94
C GLU A 158 -4.70 16.98 5.52
N PHE A 159 -4.02 16.35 4.57
CA PHE A 159 -4.07 16.77 3.18
C PHE A 159 -5.47 16.63 2.57
N CYS A 160 -6.14 15.50 2.79
CA CYS A 160 -7.51 15.32 2.29
C CYS A 160 -8.44 16.45 2.77
N LEU A 161 -8.29 16.90 4.01
CA LEU A 161 -9.07 18.02 4.58
C LEU A 161 -8.74 19.38 3.97
N GLU A 162 -7.56 19.61 3.40
CA GLU A 162 -7.27 20.82 2.62
C GLU A 162 -8.01 20.82 1.27
N VAL A 163 -8.26 19.62 0.71
CA VAL A 163 -8.91 19.46 -0.60
C VAL A 163 -10.44 19.40 -0.47
N SER A 164 -10.97 18.66 0.52
CA SER A 164 -12.41 18.40 0.70
C SER A 164 -12.75 18.29 2.19
N LYS A 165 -13.92 18.79 2.55
CA LYS A 165 -14.48 18.70 3.91
C LYS A 165 -15.58 17.66 4.03
N SER A 166 -15.61 16.68 3.14
CA SER A 166 -16.65 15.65 3.11
C SER A 166 -16.67 14.80 4.39
N GLU A 167 -17.84 14.27 4.72
CA GLU A 167 -18.04 13.52 5.97
C GLU A 167 -17.15 12.27 6.06
N PRO A 168 -16.93 11.47 4.99
CA PRO A 168 -15.99 10.33 5.07
C PRO A 168 -14.57 10.72 5.47
N ILE A 169 -14.07 11.88 5.02
CA ILE A 169 -12.73 12.37 5.40
C ILE A 169 -12.68 12.75 6.88
N LYS A 170 -13.73 13.38 7.42
CA LYS A 170 -13.83 13.70 8.86
C LYS A 170 -13.90 12.44 9.72
N GLN A 171 -14.62 11.43 9.26
CA GLN A 171 -14.68 10.13 9.94
C GLN A 171 -13.30 9.44 9.96
N LEU A 172 -12.56 9.48 8.84
CA LEU A 172 -11.19 9.01 8.78
C LEU A 172 -10.28 9.78 9.76
N GLN A 173 -10.41 11.11 9.83
CA GLN A 173 -9.68 11.94 10.79
C GLN A 173 -9.96 11.48 12.23
N ALA A 174 -11.23 11.41 12.61
CA ALA A 174 -11.64 11.02 13.97
C ALA A 174 -11.14 9.60 14.34
N PHE A 175 -11.09 8.70 13.37
CA PHE A 175 -10.52 7.36 13.58
C PHE A 175 -9.00 7.41 13.76
N ALA A 176 -8.28 8.13 12.90
CA ALA A 176 -6.82 8.22 12.93
C ALA A 176 -6.29 8.93 14.19
N GLU A 177 -7.06 9.87 14.75
CA GLU A 177 -6.71 10.53 16.02
C GLU A 177 -6.73 9.57 17.21
N LYS A 178 -7.65 8.59 17.20
CA LYS A 178 -7.85 7.62 18.29
C LYS A 178 -7.03 6.34 18.12
N ASN A 179 -6.54 6.07 16.92
CA ASN A 179 -5.88 4.79 16.59
C ASN A 179 -4.48 5.04 16.02
N LYS A 180 -3.50 4.32 16.57
CA LYS A 180 -2.10 4.38 16.08
C LYS A 180 -1.91 3.59 14.78
N GLN A 181 -2.77 2.60 14.53
CA GLN A 181 -2.69 1.71 13.37
C GLN A 181 -4.02 1.71 12.63
N THR A 182 -3.97 1.96 11.34
CA THR A 182 -5.12 1.99 10.44
C THR A 182 -5.06 0.91 9.35
N GLN A 183 -3.91 0.27 9.18
CA GLN A 183 -3.69 -0.81 8.22
C GLN A 183 -4.69 -1.94 8.44
N GLY A 184 -5.36 -2.38 7.36
CA GLY A 184 -6.39 -3.43 7.40
C GLY A 184 -7.69 -3.05 8.12
N LYS A 185 -7.88 -1.77 8.46
CA LYS A 185 -9.12 -1.25 9.07
C LYS A 185 -10.06 -0.63 8.05
N PHE A 186 -9.53 -0.21 6.91
CA PHE A 186 -10.27 0.39 5.82
C PHE A 186 -10.18 -0.50 4.58
N THR A 187 -11.17 -0.36 3.71
CA THR A 187 -11.34 -1.16 2.50
C THR A 187 -11.17 -0.31 1.24
N ILE A 188 -11.13 -0.95 0.08
CA ILE A 188 -11.15 -0.25 -1.22
C ILE A 188 -12.41 0.63 -1.34
N GLY A 189 -13.56 0.15 -0.85
CA GLY A 189 -14.80 0.94 -0.80
C GLY A 189 -14.65 2.21 0.04
N ASP A 190 -14.01 2.11 1.19
CA ASP A 190 -13.74 3.27 2.05
C ASP A 190 -12.79 4.26 1.38
N GLU A 191 -11.72 3.77 0.71
CA GLU A 191 -10.78 4.62 -0.03
C GLU A 191 -11.47 5.41 -1.14
N LYS A 192 -12.43 4.82 -1.85
CA LYS A 192 -13.26 5.52 -2.86
C LYS A 192 -14.08 6.66 -2.25
N LEU A 193 -14.36 6.65 -0.95
CA LEU A 193 -15.15 7.68 -0.26
C LEU A 193 -14.29 8.80 0.32
N HIS A 194 -13.12 8.48 0.88
CA HIS A 194 -12.32 9.45 1.61
C HIS A 194 -10.97 9.80 0.95
N ASN A 195 -10.44 8.97 0.05
CA ASN A 195 -9.14 9.24 -0.59
C ASN A 195 -9.29 10.14 -1.81
N VAL A 196 -8.81 11.38 -1.72
CA VAL A 196 -8.93 12.36 -2.82
C VAL A 196 -8.24 11.91 -4.10
N PHE A 197 -7.19 11.06 -4.02
CA PHE A 197 -6.51 10.50 -5.18
C PHE A 197 -7.31 9.39 -5.89
N MET A 198 -8.30 8.80 -5.22
CA MET A 198 -9.24 7.85 -5.82
C MET A 198 -10.56 8.50 -6.26
N ARG A 199 -10.68 9.83 -6.11
CA ARG A 199 -11.87 10.64 -6.43
C ARG A 199 -11.58 11.71 -7.49
N VAL A 200 -10.64 11.46 -8.41
CA VAL A 200 -10.22 12.44 -9.43
C VAL A 200 -11.33 12.88 -10.39
N ASN A 201 -12.42 12.12 -10.47
CA ASN A 201 -13.62 12.46 -11.25
C ASN A 201 -14.70 13.19 -10.43
N ASP A 202 -14.49 13.40 -9.13
CA ASP A 202 -15.45 14.09 -8.27
C ASP A 202 -15.40 15.60 -8.53
N PRO A 203 -16.54 16.25 -8.81
CA PRO A 203 -16.61 17.68 -9.07
C PRO A 203 -16.01 18.56 -7.96
N GLU A 204 -16.10 18.14 -6.68
CA GLU A 204 -15.50 18.87 -5.55
C GLU A 204 -13.97 18.88 -5.67
N ILE A 205 -13.37 17.72 -5.99
CA ILE A 205 -11.92 17.58 -6.16
C ILE A 205 -11.44 18.32 -7.42
N GLN A 206 -12.19 18.23 -8.51
CA GLN A 206 -11.92 18.98 -9.74
C GLN A 206 -11.94 20.49 -9.52
N ASN A 207 -12.93 20.98 -8.79
CA ASN A 207 -13.02 22.40 -8.43
C ASN A 207 -11.85 22.85 -7.53
N ALA A 208 -11.46 22.05 -6.55
CA ALA A 208 -10.34 22.34 -5.65
C ALA A 208 -9.01 22.43 -6.40
N THR A 209 -8.80 21.53 -7.38
CA THR A 209 -7.58 21.48 -8.20
C THR A 209 -7.61 22.41 -9.43
N LYS A 210 -8.79 22.93 -9.80
CA LYS A 210 -9.05 23.69 -11.05
C LYS A 210 -8.67 22.88 -12.29
N LYS A 211 -8.89 21.59 -12.26
CA LYS A 211 -8.65 20.62 -13.32
C LYS A 211 -9.86 19.72 -13.49
N THR A 212 -10.09 19.24 -14.72
CA THR A 212 -11.20 18.32 -15.03
C THR A 212 -10.72 17.00 -15.61
N ASP A 213 -9.57 16.98 -16.28
CA ASP A 213 -8.95 15.74 -16.73
C ASP A 213 -8.42 14.95 -15.50
N PRO A 214 -8.73 13.65 -15.37
CA PRO A 214 -8.35 12.85 -14.20
C PRO A 214 -6.84 12.79 -13.94
N VAL A 215 -6.03 12.78 -15.00
CA VAL A 215 -4.56 12.76 -14.89
C VAL A 215 -4.03 14.12 -14.42
N ASP A 216 -4.60 15.22 -14.93
CA ASP A 216 -4.27 16.57 -14.48
C ASP A 216 -4.68 16.80 -13.01
N VAL A 217 -5.84 16.27 -12.60
CA VAL A 217 -6.31 16.29 -11.19
C VAL A 217 -5.32 15.51 -10.32
N MET A 218 -4.95 14.29 -10.73
CA MET A 218 -3.96 13.47 -10.01
C MET A 218 -2.63 14.20 -9.86
N HIS A 219 -2.14 14.81 -10.93
CA HIS A 219 -0.90 15.59 -10.91
C HIS A 219 -0.99 16.78 -9.96
N ALA A 220 -2.05 17.58 -10.06
CA ALA A 220 -2.25 18.75 -9.21
C ALA A 220 -2.35 18.37 -7.72
N LEU A 221 -3.06 17.31 -7.37
CA LEU A 221 -3.15 16.80 -6.00
C LEU A 221 -1.76 16.37 -5.47
N ARG A 222 -0.96 15.66 -6.29
CA ARG A 222 0.36 15.20 -5.86
C ARG A 222 1.33 16.36 -5.65
N GLU A 223 1.35 17.31 -6.58
CA GLU A 223 2.17 18.53 -6.43
C GLU A 223 1.73 19.37 -5.22
N TRP A 224 0.41 19.54 -5.00
CA TRP A 224 -0.09 20.23 -3.81
C TRP A 224 0.40 19.56 -2.53
N LYS A 225 0.25 18.22 -2.44
CA LYS A 225 0.72 17.47 -1.26
C LYS A 225 2.25 17.52 -1.10
N ASN A 226 3.02 17.51 -2.18
CA ASN A 226 4.47 17.61 -2.13
C ASN A 226 4.95 18.95 -1.56
N ASN A 227 4.21 20.02 -1.84
CA ASN A 227 4.52 21.39 -1.41
C ASN A 227 3.89 21.78 -0.07
N MET A 228 3.13 20.88 0.58
CA MET A 228 2.63 21.16 1.93
C MET A 228 3.81 21.24 2.92
N PRO A 229 3.83 22.25 3.79
CA PRO A 229 4.84 22.34 4.84
C PRO A 229 4.74 21.12 5.75
N ALA A 230 5.87 20.45 5.98
CA ALA A 230 5.94 19.37 6.96
C ALA A 230 5.59 19.96 8.35
N LYS A 231 4.50 19.51 8.94
CA LYS A 231 4.24 19.87 10.35
C LYS A 231 5.32 19.19 11.20
N PRO A 232 5.90 19.92 12.19
CA PRO A 232 6.85 19.31 13.09
C PRO A 232 6.19 18.11 13.77
N VAL A 233 6.87 16.96 13.70
CA VAL A 233 6.47 15.78 14.48
C VAL A 233 6.65 16.17 15.94
N VAL A 234 5.57 16.49 16.64
CA VAL A 234 5.59 16.64 18.09
C VAL A 234 5.78 15.24 18.66
N GLN A 235 7.04 14.83 18.83
CA GLN A 235 7.38 13.71 19.68
C GLN A 235 6.88 14.10 21.10
N LYS A 236 5.74 13.58 21.49
CA LYS A 236 5.41 13.54 22.92
C LYS A 236 6.34 12.49 23.52
N ILE A 237 7.34 13.01 24.25
CA ILE A 237 8.19 12.26 25.19
C ILE A 237 7.30 11.51 26.19
#